data_c03158dcbea3e807601bb9f2ab961a40
#
_entry.id   c03158dcbea3e807601bb9f2ab961a40
#
_cell.length_a   1.000
_cell.length_b   1.000
_cell.length_c   1.000
_cell.angle_alpha   90.00
_cell.angle_beta   90.00
_cell.angle_gamma   90.00
#
_symmetry.space_group_name_H-M   'P 1'
#
loop_
_entity.id
_entity.type
_entity.pdbx_description
1 polymer ?
#
loop_
_entity_poly.entity_id
_entity_poly.type
_entity_poly.pdbx_seq_one_letter_code
_entity_poly.pdbx_strand_id
1 'polypeptide(L)'
;MLLSADKINIFVNERKDKEGKTFKTYSTTINSKQEDGTFISVSVPVRITKTALPKGSDSKLVAGFYYTAQVRDGFLSAYNRKTKEGTERAIMIVLTNLVWKDKVELKSKPANEEDVPF
;
A
#
# COMPACT_ATOMS: atom_id res chain seq x y z
N MET A 1 4.71 7.51 16.53
CA MET A 1 5.23 8.42 15.52
C MET A 1 4.12 8.80 14.56
N LEU A 2 3.91 10.10 14.41
CA LEU A 2 2.90 10.61 13.49
C LEU A 2 3.54 10.84 12.13
N LEU A 3 2.77 10.56 11.09
CA LEU A 3 3.23 10.69 9.71
C LEU A 3 2.36 11.66 8.94
N SER A 4 2.98 12.42 8.07
CA SER A 4 2.25 13.21 7.10
C SER A 4 3.02 13.21 5.78
N ALA A 5 2.32 13.41 4.70
CA ALA A 5 2.95 13.47 3.39
C ALA A 5 2.01 14.18 2.42
N ASP A 6 2.59 14.97 1.52
CA ASP A 6 1.79 15.68 0.54
C ASP A 6 1.16 14.73 -0.47
N LYS A 7 1.81 13.63 -0.75
CA LYS A 7 1.30 12.69 -1.72
C LYS A 7 1.82 11.29 -1.41
N ILE A 8 0.92 10.35 -1.46
CA ILE A 8 1.27 8.94 -1.33
C ILE A 8 0.49 8.18 -2.39
N ASN A 9 1.09 7.13 -2.92
CA ASN A 9 0.41 6.25 -3.86
C ASN A 9 0.00 4.99 -3.12
N ILE A 10 -1.28 4.69 -3.16
CA ILE A 10 -1.83 3.53 -2.46
C ILE A 10 -2.25 2.52 -3.50
N PHE A 11 -1.60 1.37 -3.50
CA PHE A 11 -1.89 0.27 -4.41
C PHE A 11 -2.87 -0.67 -3.75
N VAL A 12 -3.82 -1.15 -4.53
CA VAL A 12 -4.86 -2.04 -4.05
C VAL A 12 -4.61 -3.41 -4.63
N ASN A 13 -4.47 -4.39 -3.74
CA ASN A 13 -4.26 -5.78 -4.14
C ASN A 13 -5.46 -6.60 -3.70
N GLU A 14 -5.81 -7.58 -4.50
CA GLU A 14 -6.90 -8.48 -4.17
C GLU A 14 -6.33 -9.87 -3.97
N ARG A 15 -6.67 -10.50 -2.86
CA ARG A 15 -6.16 -11.81 -2.51
C ARG A 15 -7.28 -12.71 -2.08
N LYS A 16 -7.01 -14.01 -2.09
CA LYS A 16 -7.97 -15.01 -1.62
C LYS A 16 -7.42 -15.71 -0.39
N ASP A 17 -8.28 -15.93 0.58
CA ASP A 17 -7.89 -16.69 1.76
C ASP A 17 -8.04 -18.18 1.48
N LYS A 18 -7.81 -19.02 2.49
CA LYS A 18 -7.87 -20.46 2.35
C LYS A 18 -9.26 -20.96 1.97
N GLU A 19 -10.27 -20.18 2.29
CA GLU A 19 -11.65 -20.55 2.00
C GLU A 19 -12.14 -20.00 0.67
N GLY A 20 -11.24 -19.37 -0.07
CA GLY A 20 -11.61 -18.79 -1.36
C GLY A 20 -12.24 -17.41 -1.27
N LYS A 21 -12.35 -16.88 -0.07
CA LYS A 21 -12.90 -15.55 0.11
C LYS A 21 -11.93 -14.49 -0.34
N THR A 22 -12.43 -13.53 -1.08
CA THR A 22 -11.59 -12.43 -1.60
C THR A 22 -11.52 -11.30 -0.58
N PHE A 23 -10.33 -10.77 -0.40
CA PHE A 23 -10.14 -9.60 0.46
C PHE A 23 -9.11 -8.68 -0.18
N LYS A 24 -9.12 -7.43 0.24
CA LYS A 24 -8.21 -6.42 -0.30
C LYS A 24 -7.11 -6.13 0.69
N THR A 25 -5.92 -5.90 0.15
CA THR A 25 -4.80 -5.40 0.94
C THR A 25 -4.25 -4.18 0.24
N TYR A 26 -3.61 -3.32 1.00
CA TYR A 26 -3.10 -2.07 0.48
C TYR A 26 -1.61 -1.97 0.73
N SER A 27 -0.92 -1.30 -0.18
CA SER A 27 0.52 -1.10 -0.03
C SER A 27 0.91 0.24 -0.65
N THR A 28 2.07 0.70 -0.27
CA THR A 28 2.69 1.86 -0.90
C THR A 28 4.15 1.55 -1.15
N THR A 29 4.77 2.32 -2.02
CA THR A 29 6.19 2.15 -2.32
C THR A 29 6.94 3.34 -1.76
N ILE A 30 8.00 3.06 -1.02
CA ILE A 30 8.89 4.08 -0.51
C ILE A 30 10.18 4.03 -1.30
N ASN A 31 10.57 5.17 -1.85
CA ASN A 31 11.81 5.30 -2.60
C ASN A 31 12.77 6.15 -1.80
N SER A 32 14.00 5.70 -1.69
CA SER A 32 15.02 6.42 -0.96
C SER A 32 16.30 6.53 -1.78
N LYS A 33 16.84 7.72 -1.83
CA LYS A 33 18.10 7.96 -2.51
C LYS A 33 19.24 7.61 -1.57
N GLN A 34 20.18 6.83 -2.07
CA GLN A 34 21.34 6.42 -1.30
C GLN A 34 22.49 7.42 -1.47
N GLU A 35 23.51 7.28 -0.65
CA GLU A 35 24.64 8.19 -0.68
C GLU A 35 25.37 8.18 -2.03
N ASP A 36 25.34 7.04 -2.69
CA ASP A 36 26.01 6.92 -3.99
C ASP A 36 25.16 7.38 -5.15
N GLY A 37 23.98 7.95 -4.86
CA GLY A 37 23.09 8.45 -5.90
C GLY A 37 22.08 7.46 -6.42
N THR A 38 22.18 6.21 -6.03
CA THR A 38 21.21 5.21 -6.45
C THR A 38 19.95 5.29 -5.60
N PHE A 39 18.87 4.68 -6.09
CA PHE A 39 17.60 4.64 -5.37
C PHE A 39 17.27 3.20 -5.00
N ILE A 40 16.70 3.03 -3.81
CA ILE A 40 16.08 1.77 -3.46
C ILE A 40 14.58 2.01 -3.27
N SER A 41 13.81 0.99 -3.66
CA SER A 41 12.36 1.04 -3.52
C SER A 41 11.89 -0.15 -2.71
N VAL A 42 11.01 0.11 -1.77
CA VAL A 42 10.48 -0.94 -0.91
C VAL A 42 8.97 -0.81 -0.87
N SER A 43 8.29 -1.93 -1.04
CA SER A 43 6.84 -1.97 -0.88
C SER A 43 6.52 -2.19 0.59
N VAL A 44 5.66 -1.36 1.13
CA VAL A 44 5.31 -1.40 2.54
C VAL A 44 3.81 -1.60 2.66
N PRO A 45 3.35 -2.55 3.49
CA PRO A 45 1.92 -2.72 3.70
C PRO A 45 1.31 -1.50 4.37
N VAL A 46 0.08 -1.20 3.97
CA VAL A 46 -0.65 -0.05 4.45
C VAL A 46 -1.97 -0.54 5.01
N ARG A 47 -2.34 -0.03 6.16
CA ARG A 47 -3.66 -0.24 6.73
C ARG A 47 -4.37 1.10 6.73
N ILE A 48 -5.60 1.11 6.24
CA ILE A 48 -6.40 2.33 6.19
C ILE A 48 -7.54 2.16 7.17
N THR A 49 -7.63 3.07 8.14
CA THR A 49 -8.71 2.97 9.12
C THR A 49 -10.04 3.28 8.43
N LYS A 50 -11.11 2.80 9.05
CA LYS A 50 -12.44 2.96 8.50
C LYS A 50 -12.78 4.42 8.24
N THR A 51 -12.35 5.30 9.13
CA THR A 51 -12.64 6.73 8.97
C THR A 51 -11.83 7.37 7.85
N ALA A 52 -10.72 6.77 7.48
CA ALA A 52 -9.88 7.29 6.40
C ALA A 52 -10.26 6.76 5.03
N LEU A 53 -11.06 5.71 4.96
CA LEU A 53 -11.52 5.16 3.69
C LEU A 53 -12.42 6.17 2.97
N PRO A 54 -12.45 6.13 1.64
CA PRO A 54 -13.29 7.06 0.88
C PRO A 54 -14.75 6.89 1.31
N LYS A 55 -15.32 7.94 1.87
CA LYS A 55 -16.70 7.92 2.35
C LYS A 55 -16.99 6.73 3.27
N GLY A 56 -15.96 6.30 4.01
CA GLY A 56 -16.14 5.23 4.97
C GLY A 56 -16.27 3.83 4.38
N SER A 57 -15.87 3.63 3.14
CA SER A 57 -16.04 2.35 2.48
C SER A 57 -14.83 1.96 1.66
N ASP A 58 -14.38 0.73 1.81
CA ASP A 58 -13.29 0.22 0.99
C ASP A 58 -13.78 -0.29 -0.36
N SER A 59 -15.10 -0.34 -0.56
CA SER A 59 -15.63 -0.75 -1.86
C SER A 59 -15.31 0.26 -2.95
N LYS A 60 -14.92 1.47 -2.55
CA LYS A 60 -14.51 2.49 -3.51
C LYS A 60 -13.09 2.27 -4.01
N LEU A 61 -12.32 1.44 -3.34
CA LEU A 61 -10.94 1.15 -3.73
C LEU A 61 -10.92 -0.17 -4.48
N VAL A 62 -10.54 -0.11 -5.73
CA VAL A 62 -10.68 -1.24 -6.66
C VAL A 62 -9.30 -1.74 -7.06
N ALA A 63 -9.12 -3.06 -7.07
CA ALA A 63 -7.88 -3.66 -7.54
C ALA A 63 -7.67 -3.32 -9.01
N GLY A 64 -6.41 -3.18 -9.41
CA GLY A 64 -6.08 -2.76 -10.76
C GLY A 64 -5.87 -1.27 -10.89
N PHE A 65 -6.03 -0.55 -9.78
CA PHE A 65 -5.81 0.88 -9.73
C PHE A 65 -4.89 1.20 -8.56
N TYR A 66 -4.24 2.35 -8.64
CA TYR A 66 -3.67 2.92 -7.44
C TYR A 66 -4.30 4.30 -7.24
N TYR A 67 -4.27 4.75 -6.02
CA TYR A 67 -4.92 5.98 -5.63
C TYR A 67 -3.89 6.92 -5.04
N THR A 68 -3.99 8.19 -5.38
CA THR A 68 -3.11 9.16 -4.76
C THR A 68 -3.88 9.86 -3.66
N ALA A 69 -3.18 10.20 -2.61
CA ALA A 69 -3.81 10.86 -1.46
C ALA A 69 -2.78 11.69 -0.73
N GLN A 70 -3.28 12.71 -0.03
CA GLN A 70 -2.47 13.44 0.92
C GLN A 70 -2.68 12.80 2.29
N VAL A 71 -1.60 12.49 2.97
CA VAL A 71 -1.67 11.92 4.30
C VAL A 71 -1.64 13.06 5.30
N ARG A 72 -2.73 13.25 6.00
CA ARG A 72 -2.80 14.27 7.03
C ARG A 72 -2.42 13.71 8.40
N ASP A 73 -2.63 12.41 8.60
CA ASP A 73 -2.27 11.78 9.84
C ASP A 73 -2.13 10.28 9.63
N GLY A 74 -1.15 9.71 10.30
CA GLY A 74 -0.88 8.28 10.26
C GLY A 74 0.25 7.95 11.20
N PHE A 75 0.56 6.67 11.31
CA PHE A 75 1.67 6.24 12.17
C PHE A 75 2.22 4.92 11.69
N LEU A 76 3.41 4.59 12.16
CA LEU A 76 4.04 3.30 11.89
C LEU A 76 3.63 2.33 12.97
N SER A 77 3.33 1.11 12.58
CA SER A 77 2.96 0.05 13.50
C SER A 77 3.77 -1.19 13.22
N ALA A 78 4.25 -1.83 14.25
CA ALA A 78 4.95 -3.09 14.11
C ALA A 78 3.93 -4.23 14.13
N TYR A 79 4.22 -5.29 13.40
CA TYR A 79 3.38 -6.48 13.41
C TYR A 79 4.23 -7.71 13.13
N ASN A 80 3.66 -8.86 13.41
CA ASN A 80 4.34 -10.13 13.14
C ASN A 80 3.84 -10.68 11.82
N ARG A 81 4.77 -10.95 10.93
CA ARG A 81 4.46 -11.53 9.63
C ARG A 81 4.90 -12.98 9.61
N LYS A 82 4.00 -13.85 9.19
CA LYS A 82 4.33 -15.26 9.08
C LYS A 82 5.08 -15.52 7.78
N THR A 83 6.14 -16.29 7.90
CA THR A 83 6.94 -16.71 6.76
C THR A 83 7.08 -18.22 6.81
N LYS A 84 7.67 -18.79 5.77
CA LYS A 84 7.90 -20.23 5.73
C LYS A 84 8.82 -20.69 6.85
N GLU A 85 9.67 -19.80 7.33
CA GLU A 85 10.65 -20.11 8.35
C GLU A 85 10.21 -19.73 9.75
N GLY A 86 8.97 -19.26 9.89
CA GLY A 86 8.47 -18.87 11.20
C GLY A 86 7.82 -17.49 11.12
N THR A 87 8.08 -16.70 12.15
CA THR A 87 7.50 -15.37 12.26
C THR A 87 8.61 -14.34 12.25
N GLU A 88 8.42 -13.27 11.51
CA GLU A 88 9.36 -12.16 11.56
C GLU A 88 8.61 -10.87 11.88
N ARG A 89 9.32 -9.93 12.45
CA ARG A 89 8.76 -8.63 12.76
C ARG A 89 8.83 -7.73 11.55
N ALA A 90 7.77 -6.99 11.32
CA ALA A 90 7.67 -6.12 10.17
C ALA A 90 6.97 -4.83 10.56
N ILE A 91 6.97 -3.87 9.65
CA ILE A 91 6.37 -2.56 9.88
C ILE A 91 5.29 -2.33 8.85
N MET A 92 4.18 -1.75 9.27
CA MET A 92 3.17 -1.28 8.35
C MET A 92 2.89 0.19 8.62
N ILE A 93 2.34 0.86 7.63
CA ILE A 93 1.90 2.24 7.78
C ILE A 93 0.40 2.21 8.02
N VAL A 94 -0.04 2.87 9.09
CA VAL A 94 -1.46 2.98 9.38
C VAL A 94 -1.88 4.41 9.06
N LEU A 95 -2.84 4.55 8.15
CA LEU A 95 -3.31 5.85 7.70
C LEU A 95 -4.66 6.12 8.35
N THR A 96 -4.74 7.21 9.09
CA THR A 96 -5.93 7.55 9.87
C THR A 96 -6.68 8.76 9.34
N ASN A 97 -6.01 9.60 8.55
CA ASN A 97 -6.65 10.78 7.98
C ASN A 97 -6.03 11.06 6.62
N LEU A 98 -6.85 10.94 5.59
CA LEU A 98 -6.40 11.09 4.21
C LEU A 98 -7.28 12.06 3.46
N VAL A 99 -6.66 12.79 2.54
CA VAL A 99 -7.41 13.53 1.52
C VAL A 99 -7.16 12.81 0.21
N TRP A 100 -8.18 12.12 -0.27
CA TRP A 100 -8.08 11.36 -1.51
C TRP A 100 -8.01 12.31 -2.70
N LYS A 101 -7.16 11.97 -3.65
CA LYS A 101 -6.93 12.82 -4.83
C LYS A 101 -7.38 12.10 -6.10
N ASP A 102 -6.49 11.31 -6.68
CA ASP A 102 -6.73 10.73 -7.99
C ASP A 102 -6.82 9.22 -7.94
N LYS A 103 -7.55 8.67 -8.89
CA LYS A 103 -7.63 7.24 -9.14
C LYS A 103 -6.92 7.01 -10.47
N VAL A 104 -5.88 6.19 -10.46
CA VAL A 104 -5.06 5.97 -11.63
C VAL A 104 -5.07 4.50 -11.97
N GLU A 105 -5.44 4.19 -13.20
CA GLU A 105 -5.47 2.83 -13.65
C GLU A 105 -4.06 2.30 -13.85
N LEU A 106 -3.78 1.14 -13.27
CA LEU A 106 -2.53 0.46 -13.53
C LEU A 106 -2.60 -0.07 -14.94
N LYS A 107 -1.62 0.33 -15.76
CA LYS A 107 -1.61 -0.12 -17.13
C LYS A 107 -1.48 -1.63 -17.16
N SER A 108 -2.40 -2.25 -17.88
CA SER A 108 -2.33 -3.67 -18.09
C SER A 108 -1.05 -3.97 -18.84
N LYS A 109 -0.31 -4.93 -18.35
CA LYS A 109 0.92 -5.32 -19.01
C LYS A 109 0.62 -6.43 -19.98
N PRO A 110 1.33 -6.47 -21.11
CA PRO A 110 1.23 -7.64 -21.98
C PRO A 110 1.87 -8.82 -21.26
N ALA A 111 1.86 -9.97 -21.92
CA ALA A 111 2.31 -11.19 -21.30
C ALA A 111 3.74 -11.12 -20.77
N ASN A 112 4.47 -10.14 -21.18
CA ASN A 112 5.86 -9.99 -20.74
C ASN A 112 5.98 -9.11 -19.52
N GLU A 113 4.95 -8.95 -18.77
CA GLU A 113 5.00 -8.06 -17.63
C GLU A 113 5.93 -8.51 -16.55
N GLU A 114 6.54 -9.61 -16.70
CA GLU A 114 7.61 -10.03 -15.83
C GLU A 114 8.72 -9.00 -15.81
N ASP A 115 8.75 -8.11 -16.78
CA ASP A 115 9.75 -7.05 -16.80
C ASP A 115 9.34 -5.89 -15.91
N VAL A 116 8.21 -6.00 -15.25
CA VAL A 116 7.78 -4.99 -14.31
C VAL A 116 8.77 -4.95 -13.16
N PRO A 117 9.31 -3.78 -12.87
CA PRO A 117 10.40 -3.65 -11.91
C PRO A 117 9.92 -3.60 -10.46
N PHE A 118 8.99 -4.37 -10.07
CA PHE A 118 8.62 -4.41 -8.67
C PHE A 118 8.12 -5.73 -8.24
#